data_273b1823743c6e9724ef54d55349e266
#
_entry.id   273b1823743c6e9724ef54d55349e266
#
_cell.length_a   1.000
_cell.length_b   1.000
_cell.length_c   1.000
_cell.angle_alpha   90.00
_cell.angle_beta   90.00
_cell.angle_gamma   90.00
#
_symmetry.space_group_name_H-M   'P 1'
#
loop_
_entity.id
_entity.type
_entity.pdbx_description
1 polymer ?
#
loop_
_entity_poly.entity_id
_entity_poly.type
_entity_poly.pdbx_seq_one_letter_code
_entity_poly.pdbx_strand_id
1 'polypeptide(L)'
;RYTARSLMTAAQDIIKDINDNALDSSRLLDSAEQRIYEIRQGREVTGLTHIKSVIENETYDRLSKMADPETRADYVGIPCGIGELDRMITGLNKSDLIILGARPGMGKTSFALHIVRNVAVNTGRTVCFFSLEMTRDQLAQRMLSSEAGIKSEKLRTGELDEDEWTRLAQAGDALSKADIYFDETSSIT
;
A
#
# COMPACT_ATOMS: atom_id res chain seq x y z
N ARG A 1 -14.53 10.16 29.19
CA ARG A 1 -15.28 11.44 29.29
C ARG A 1 -14.79 12.51 28.32
N TYR A 2 -13.48 12.67 28.07
CA TYR A 2 -12.94 13.66 27.10
C TYR A 2 -13.42 13.40 25.68
N THR A 3 -13.27 12.18 25.20
CA THR A 3 -13.64 11.78 23.82
C THR A 3 -15.14 11.96 23.52
N ALA A 4 -16.00 11.66 24.52
CA ALA A 4 -17.44 11.87 24.33
C ALA A 4 -17.78 13.37 24.21
N ARG A 5 -17.07 14.23 24.93
CA ARG A 5 -17.24 15.69 24.77
C ARG A 5 -16.73 16.18 23.42
N SER A 6 -15.56 15.73 22.99
CA SER A 6 -15.01 16.09 21.67
C SER A 6 -15.91 15.64 20.53
N LEU A 7 -16.48 14.42 20.60
CA LEU A 7 -17.46 13.94 19.63
C LEU A 7 -18.74 14.80 19.65
N MET A 8 -19.21 15.19 20.83
CA MET A 8 -20.40 16.04 20.96
C MET A 8 -20.17 17.42 20.34
N THR A 9 -18.99 18.03 20.57
CA THR A 9 -18.61 19.31 19.96
C THR A 9 -18.53 19.19 18.44
N ALA A 10 -17.83 18.16 17.94
CA ALA A 10 -17.72 17.94 16.50
C ALA A 10 -19.09 17.73 15.81
N ALA A 11 -19.99 16.98 16.47
CA ALA A 11 -21.35 16.79 15.95
C ALA A 11 -22.14 18.12 15.90
N GLN A 12 -22.01 18.96 16.93
CA GLN A 12 -22.63 20.29 16.97
C GLN A 12 -22.10 21.20 15.86
N ASP A 13 -20.79 21.16 15.61
CA ASP A 13 -20.16 21.96 14.55
C ASP A 13 -20.60 21.46 13.16
N ILE A 14 -20.71 20.15 12.94
CA ILE A 14 -21.22 19.58 11.69
C ILE A 14 -22.68 20.01 11.45
N ILE A 15 -23.52 19.93 12.49
CA ILE A 15 -24.92 20.39 12.38
C ILE A 15 -25.00 21.88 12.02
N LYS A 16 -24.13 22.69 12.61
CA LYS A 16 -24.05 24.12 12.33
C LYS A 16 -23.64 24.37 10.88
N ASP A 17 -22.59 23.71 10.38
CA ASP A 17 -22.14 23.84 8.98
C ASP A 17 -23.22 23.44 7.97
N ILE A 18 -24.03 22.42 8.28
CA ILE A 18 -25.18 22.01 7.47
C ILE A 18 -26.27 23.09 7.47
N ASN A 19 -26.58 23.67 8.62
CA ASN A 19 -27.64 24.67 8.75
C ASN A 19 -27.26 26.01 8.10
N ASP A 20 -25.98 26.38 8.15
CA ASP A 20 -25.48 27.61 7.57
C ASP A 20 -25.42 27.59 6.03
N ASN A 21 -25.69 26.41 5.39
CA ASN A 21 -25.63 26.21 3.92
C ASN A 21 -24.36 26.76 3.25
N ALA A 22 -23.25 26.87 3.99
CA ALA A 22 -22.05 27.58 3.56
C ALA A 22 -21.15 26.75 2.63
N LEU A 23 -21.36 25.42 2.53
CA LEU A 23 -20.50 24.50 1.80
C LEU A 23 -21.32 23.56 0.90
N ASP A 24 -20.73 23.17 -0.23
CA ASP A 24 -21.24 22.09 -1.07
C ASP A 24 -21.20 20.74 -0.31
N SER A 25 -22.13 19.83 -0.63
CA SER A 25 -22.30 18.54 0.06
C SER A 25 -21.01 17.73 0.18
N SER A 26 -20.16 17.77 -0.85
CA SER A 26 -18.85 17.10 -0.86
C SER A 26 -17.91 17.68 0.22
N ARG A 27 -17.81 19.00 0.27
CA ARG A 27 -16.97 19.70 1.24
C ARG A 27 -17.47 19.57 2.68
N LEU A 28 -18.78 19.41 2.87
CA LEU A 28 -19.36 19.14 4.18
C LEU A 28 -18.97 17.75 4.68
N LEU A 29 -18.96 16.75 3.79
CA LEU A 29 -18.50 15.39 4.11
C LEU A 29 -17.02 15.39 4.49
N ASP A 30 -16.16 16.01 3.68
CA ASP A 30 -14.74 16.10 3.94
C ASP A 30 -14.43 16.77 5.29
N SER A 31 -15.13 17.89 5.59
CA SER A 31 -14.99 18.58 6.87
C SER A 31 -15.43 17.73 8.05
N ALA A 32 -16.52 16.96 7.90
CA ALA A 32 -17.01 16.06 8.94
C ALA A 32 -16.04 14.91 9.21
N GLU A 33 -15.53 14.28 8.15
CA GLU A 33 -14.51 13.21 8.24
C GLU A 33 -13.23 13.71 8.89
N GLN A 34 -12.73 14.88 8.51
CA GLN A 34 -11.56 15.51 9.10
C GLN A 34 -11.70 15.67 10.61
N ARG A 35 -12.82 16.21 11.09
CA ARG A 35 -13.07 16.43 12.52
C ARG A 35 -13.14 15.11 13.31
N ILE A 36 -13.77 14.08 12.73
CA ILE A 36 -13.83 12.74 13.34
C ILE A 36 -12.43 12.11 13.39
N TYR A 37 -11.66 12.26 12.32
CA TYR A 37 -10.29 11.78 12.23
C TYR A 37 -9.37 12.42 13.28
N GLU A 38 -9.47 13.74 13.50
CA GLU A 38 -8.71 14.47 14.52
C GLU A 38 -9.03 13.99 15.94
N ILE A 39 -10.31 13.66 16.23
CA ILE A 39 -10.71 13.09 17.52
C ILE A 39 -10.12 11.69 17.69
N ARG A 40 -10.03 10.91 16.62
CA ARG A 40 -9.45 9.58 16.63
C ARG A 40 -7.93 9.65 16.84
N GLN A 41 -7.24 10.54 16.14
CA GLN A 41 -5.80 10.78 16.33
C GLN A 41 -5.47 11.30 17.73
N GLY A 42 -6.27 12.20 18.29
CA GLY A 42 -6.10 12.69 19.66
C GLY A 42 -6.21 11.62 20.74
N ARG A 43 -6.62 10.39 20.40
CA ARG A 43 -6.57 9.23 21.31
C ARG A 43 -5.21 8.54 21.37
N GLU A 44 -4.37 8.73 20.36
CA GLU A 44 -3.04 8.11 20.26
C GLU A 44 -1.90 9.06 20.65
N VAL A 45 -2.19 10.18 21.32
CA VAL A 45 -1.13 10.96 21.97
C VAL A 45 -0.63 10.14 23.17
N THR A 46 0.19 9.15 22.86
CA THR A 46 1.11 8.59 23.83
C THR A 46 1.97 9.76 24.31
N GLY A 47 1.82 10.14 25.58
CA GLY A 47 2.62 11.19 26.18
C GLY A 47 4.12 10.92 25.98
N LEU A 48 4.96 11.91 26.27
CA LEU A 48 6.42 11.75 26.19
C LEU A 48 6.84 10.53 27.02
N THR A 49 7.45 9.55 26.36
CA THR A 49 7.96 8.33 27.00
C THR A 49 9.45 8.47 27.21
N HIS A 50 9.93 8.20 28.41
CA HIS A 50 11.35 8.27 28.72
C HIS A 50 12.12 7.18 27.94
N ILE A 51 13.26 7.52 27.33
CA ILE A 51 14.06 6.61 26.50
C ILE A 51 14.39 5.28 27.18
N LYS A 52 14.61 5.29 28.50
CA LYS A 52 14.85 4.08 29.28
C LYS A 52 13.71 3.07 29.12
N SER A 53 12.46 3.52 29.23
CA SER A 53 11.28 2.67 29.08
C SER A 53 11.16 2.12 27.67
N VAL A 54 11.47 2.93 26.65
CA VAL A 54 11.47 2.49 25.23
C VAL A 54 12.52 1.40 25.00
N ILE A 55 13.74 1.60 25.54
CA ILE A 55 14.82 0.62 25.41
C ILE A 55 14.47 -0.70 26.10
N GLU A 56 14.03 -0.63 27.34
CA GLU A 56 13.80 -1.82 28.17
C GLU A 56 12.56 -2.62 27.72
N ASN A 57 11.48 -1.96 27.38
CA ASN A 57 10.20 -2.62 27.13
C ASN A 57 9.91 -2.87 25.65
N GLU A 58 10.48 -2.05 24.73
CA GLU A 58 10.16 -2.14 23.29
C GLU A 58 11.36 -2.61 22.48
N THR A 59 12.52 -1.95 22.65
CA THR A 59 13.70 -2.19 21.79
C THR A 59 14.30 -3.56 22.04
N TYR A 60 14.54 -3.93 23.30
CA TYR A 60 15.12 -5.24 23.63
C TYR A 60 14.16 -6.38 23.34
N ASP A 61 12.88 -6.22 23.60
CA ASP A 61 11.87 -7.24 23.24
C ASP A 61 11.83 -7.46 21.72
N ARG A 62 11.81 -6.37 20.93
CA ARG A 62 11.87 -6.45 19.47
C ARG A 62 13.14 -7.13 18.98
N LEU A 63 14.31 -6.76 19.49
CA LEU A 63 15.60 -7.36 19.10
C LEU A 63 15.64 -8.85 19.45
N SER A 64 15.13 -9.23 20.61
CA SER A 64 15.03 -10.64 21.03
C SER A 64 14.17 -11.45 20.05
N LYS A 65 13.00 -10.92 19.67
CA LYS A 65 12.09 -11.57 18.70
C LYS A 65 12.65 -11.61 17.29
N MET A 66 13.45 -10.64 16.88
CA MET A 66 14.19 -10.65 15.61
C MET A 66 15.34 -11.66 15.59
N ALA A 67 15.94 -11.97 16.75
CA ALA A 67 16.99 -12.96 16.87
C ALA A 67 16.47 -14.41 16.86
N ASP A 68 15.20 -14.60 17.25
CA ASP A 68 14.55 -15.92 17.29
C ASP A 68 14.05 -16.31 15.87
N PRO A 69 14.50 -17.45 15.31
CA PRO A 69 14.07 -17.92 13.99
C PRO A 69 12.57 -18.12 13.84
N GLU A 70 11.86 -18.48 14.92
CA GLU A 70 10.41 -18.73 14.87
C GLU A 70 9.59 -17.44 14.76
N THR A 71 10.03 -16.37 15.39
CA THR A 71 9.30 -15.09 15.42
C THR A 71 9.87 -14.05 14.47
N ARG A 72 11.09 -14.26 13.95
CA ARG A 72 11.80 -13.33 13.09
C ARG A 72 10.99 -12.82 11.89
N ALA A 73 10.21 -13.71 11.27
CA ALA A 73 9.43 -13.40 10.07
C ALA A 73 8.38 -12.28 10.31
N ASP A 74 7.91 -12.13 11.53
CA ASP A 74 6.93 -11.08 11.89
C ASP A 74 7.55 -9.72 12.15
N TYR A 75 8.87 -9.68 12.38
CA TYR A 75 9.62 -8.48 12.75
C TYR A 75 10.59 -7.98 11.66
N VAL A 76 10.83 -8.77 10.62
CA VAL A 76 11.59 -8.38 9.43
C VAL A 76 10.64 -7.82 8.39
N GLY A 77 11.08 -6.83 7.62
CA GLY A 77 10.28 -6.25 6.55
C GLY A 77 9.90 -7.28 5.47
N ILE A 78 8.82 -7.01 4.75
CA ILE A 78 8.35 -7.85 3.65
C ILE A 78 9.38 -7.80 2.52
N PRO A 79 9.92 -8.93 2.04
CA PRO A 79 10.90 -8.92 0.96
C PRO A 79 10.28 -8.39 -0.34
N CYS A 80 10.96 -7.46 -0.99
CA CYS A 80 10.55 -6.93 -2.29
C CYS A 80 10.90 -7.88 -3.46
N GLY A 81 11.68 -8.94 -3.19
CA GLY A 81 12.10 -9.94 -4.15
C GLY A 81 13.36 -9.59 -4.94
N ILE A 82 14.06 -8.53 -4.55
CA ILE A 82 15.35 -8.13 -5.12
C ILE A 82 16.41 -8.25 -4.02
N GLY A 83 17.16 -9.36 -4.02
CA GLY A 83 18.00 -9.77 -2.90
C GLY A 83 19.01 -8.73 -2.41
N GLU A 84 19.62 -7.96 -3.32
CA GLU A 84 20.55 -6.88 -2.93
C GLU A 84 19.80 -5.72 -2.26
N LEU A 85 18.63 -5.35 -2.81
CA LEU A 85 17.80 -4.30 -2.24
C LEU A 85 17.25 -4.73 -0.88
N ASP A 86 16.74 -5.95 -0.77
CA ASP A 86 16.23 -6.49 0.48
C ASP A 86 17.30 -6.52 1.59
N ARG A 87 18.55 -6.81 1.24
CA ARG A 87 19.68 -6.72 2.18
C ARG A 87 19.96 -5.28 2.64
N MET A 88 19.82 -4.30 1.73
CA MET A 88 20.10 -2.89 2.04
C MET A 88 19.00 -2.26 2.90
N ILE A 89 17.72 -2.53 2.59
CA ILE A 89 16.58 -1.91 3.27
C ILE A 89 15.96 -2.81 4.35
N THR A 90 16.45 -4.05 4.51
CA THR A 90 15.87 -5.09 5.39
C THR A 90 14.41 -5.42 5.09
N GLY A 91 14.02 -5.33 3.81
CA GLY A 91 12.64 -5.48 3.32
C GLY A 91 11.79 -4.23 3.51
N LEU A 92 10.51 -4.33 3.13
CA LEU A 92 9.51 -3.26 3.27
C LEU A 92 8.94 -3.30 4.69
N ASN A 93 9.32 -2.35 5.54
CA ASN A 93 8.91 -2.34 6.94
C ASN A 93 7.56 -1.63 7.14
N LYS A 94 6.86 -1.98 8.21
CA LYS A 94 5.61 -1.30 8.61
C LYS A 94 5.89 0.18 8.89
N SER A 95 4.99 1.04 8.43
CA SER A 95 5.05 2.50 8.60
C SER A 95 6.16 3.22 7.82
N ASP A 96 6.92 2.54 6.96
CA ASP A 96 7.91 3.17 6.10
C ASP A 96 7.24 3.85 4.90
N LEU A 97 7.72 5.05 4.56
CA LEU A 97 7.46 5.70 3.29
C LEU A 97 8.68 5.54 2.38
N ILE A 98 8.53 4.75 1.32
CA ILE A 98 9.59 4.51 0.35
C ILE A 98 9.32 5.30 -0.93
N ILE A 99 10.25 6.14 -1.34
CA ILE A 99 10.13 6.97 -2.55
C ILE A 99 11.00 6.39 -3.66
N LEU A 100 10.37 6.01 -4.77
CA LEU A 100 11.04 5.55 -5.98
C LEU A 100 11.09 6.66 -7.02
N GLY A 101 12.27 7.23 -7.25
CA GLY A 101 12.53 8.25 -8.27
C GLY A 101 13.21 7.68 -9.50
N ALA A 102 12.73 8.05 -10.70
CA ALA A 102 13.38 7.73 -11.96
C ALA A 102 13.01 8.77 -13.02
N ARG A 103 13.89 8.95 -14.03
CA ARG A 103 13.56 9.76 -15.21
C ARG A 103 12.42 9.10 -16.00
N PRO A 104 11.62 9.88 -16.76
CA PRO A 104 10.59 9.32 -17.63
C PRO A 104 11.16 8.22 -18.54
N GLY A 105 10.42 7.14 -18.74
CA GLY A 105 10.82 6.02 -19.59
C GLY A 105 11.81 5.03 -18.98
N MET A 106 12.34 5.26 -17.77
CA MET A 106 13.35 4.38 -17.13
C MET A 106 12.75 3.16 -16.41
N GLY A 107 11.47 2.89 -16.57
CA GLY A 107 10.85 1.69 -16.03
C GLY A 107 10.38 1.78 -14.58
N LYS A 108 10.19 3.00 -14.02
CA LYS A 108 9.68 3.20 -12.64
C LYS A 108 8.45 2.34 -12.33
N THR A 109 7.42 2.41 -13.16
CA THR A 109 6.17 1.64 -12.97
C THR A 109 6.41 0.14 -13.11
N SER A 110 7.25 -0.29 -14.05
CA SER A 110 7.59 -1.71 -14.21
C SER A 110 8.33 -2.26 -13.00
N PHE A 111 9.22 -1.49 -12.41
CA PHE A 111 9.90 -1.85 -11.17
C PHE A 111 8.92 -1.94 -9.98
N ALA A 112 8.01 -0.96 -9.86
CA ALA A 112 6.97 -0.99 -8.82
C ALA A 112 6.06 -2.22 -8.98
N LEU A 113 5.61 -2.54 -10.21
CA LEU A 113 4.80 -3.73 -10.48
C LEU A 113 5.55 -5.04 -10.21
N HIS A 114 6.86 -5.07 -10.42
CA HIS A 114 7.70 -6.22 -10.06
C HIS A 114 7.69 -6.47 -8.55
N ILE A 115 7.81 -5.40 -7.74
CA ILE A 115 7.68 -5.48 -6.28
C ILE A 115 6.28 -5.96 -5.89
N VAL A 116 5.23 -5.36 -6.47
CA VAL A 116 3.82 -5.77 -6.22
C VAL A 116 3.63 -7.27 -6.46
N ARG A 117 4.10 -7.76 -7.62
CA ARG A 117 4.05 -9.19 -7.97
C ARG A 117 4.79 -10.05 -6.94
N ASN A 118 6.03 -9.68 -6.59
CA ASN A 118 6.83 -10.46 -5.66
C ASN A 118 6.20 -10.50 -4.26
N VAL A 119 5.70 -9.37 -3.77
CA VAL A 119 5.01 -9.31 -2.49
C VAL A 119 3.74 -10.15 -2.50
N ALA A 120 2.87 -9.98 -3.51
CA ALA A 120 1.59 -10.67 -3.52
C ALA A 120 1.72 -12.17 -3.81
N VAL A 121 2.51 -12.56 -4.82
CA VAL A 121 2.63 -13.97 -5.24
C VAL A 121 3.55 -14.76 -4.32
N ASN A 122 4.72 -14.21 -3.97
CA ASN A 122 5.72 -14.99 -3.24
C ASN A 122 5.50 -14.95 -1.71
N THR A 123 4.89 -13.90 -1.17
CA THR A 123 4.65 -13.79 0.27
C THR A 123 3.19 -13.94 0.68
N GLY A 124 2.27 -14.01 -0.28
CA GLY A 124 0.82 -14.12 -0.02
C GLY A 124 0.23 -12.89 0.67
N ARG A 125 0.89 -11.72 0.60
CA ARG A 125 0.42 -10.48 1.21
C ARG A 125 -0.47 -9.71 0.25
N THR A 126 -1.53 -9.11 0.78
CA THR A 126 -2.40 -8.21 0.01
C THR A 126 -1.67 -6.93 -0.37
N VAL A 127 -1.79 -6.52 -1.64
CA VAL A 127 -1.21 -5.28 -2.17
C VAL A 127 -2.28 -4.43 -2.82
N CYS A 128 -2.33 -3.15 -2.45
CA CYS A 128 -3.15 -2.14 -3.12
C CYS A 128 -2.25 -1.22 -3.96
N PHE A 129 -2.57 -1.06 -5.23
CA PHE A 129 -1.83 -0.22 -6.16
C PHE A 129 -2.73 0.90 -6.69
N PHE A 130 -2.40 2.14 -6.34
CA PHE A 130 -3.11 3.33 -6.78
C PHE A 130 -2.39 3.95 -7.96
N SER A 131 -3.07 4.13 -9.09
CA SER A 131 -2.48 4.65 -10.32
C SER A 131 -3.20 5.91 -10.79
N LEU A 132 -2.43 6.99 -10.96
CA LEU A 132 -2.92 8.25 -11.51
C LEU A 132 -2.58 8.42 -13.02
N GLU A 133 -1.75 7.55 -13.58
CA GLU A 133 -1.23 7.67 -14.95
C GLU A 133 -1.73 6.55 -15.87
N MET A 134 -1.89 5.34 -15.33
CA MET A 134 -2.21 4.15 -16.13
C MET A 134 -3.51 3.51 -15.67
N THR A 135 -4.28 2.98 -16.62
CA THR A 135 -5.48 2.19 -16.33
C THR A 135 -5.12 0.83 -15.73
N ARG A 136 -6.05 0.24 -14.97
CA ARG A 136 -5.90 -1.11 -14.40
C ARG A 136 -5.65 -2.18 -15.47
N ASP A 137 -6.26 -2.05 -16.65
CA ASP A 137 -6.01 -2.95 -17.76
C ASP A 137 -4.57 -2.89 -18.26
N GLN A 138 -4.01 -1.67 -18.44
CA GLN A 138 -2.62 -1.49 -18.82
C GLN A 138 -1.64 -2.04 -17.78
N LEU A 139 -1.96 -1.90 -16.49
CA LEU A 139 -1.16 -2.45 -15.39
C LEU A 139 -1.19 -3.99 -15.41
N ALA A 140 -2.39 -4.58 -15.56
CA ALA A 140 -2.57 -6.02 -15.66
C ALA A 140 -1.84 -6.61 -16.88
N GLN A 141 -1.95 -5.98 -18.06
CA GLN A 141 -1.20 -6.39 -19.24
C GLN A 141 0.31 -6.36 -19.05
N ARG A 142 0.84 -5.34 -18.35
CA ARG A 142 2.28 -5.27 -18.00
C ARG A 142 2.70 -6.39 -17.08
N MET A 143 1.88 -6.70 -16.06
CA MET A 143 2.16 -7.80 -15.15
C MET A 143 2.14 -9.14 -15.88
N LEU A 144 1.13 -9.39 -16.72
CA LEU A 144 1.04 -10.59 -17.56
C LEU A 144 2.23 -10.71 -18.52
N SER A 145 2.60 -9.61 -19.18
CA SER A 145 3.78 -9.57 -20.07
C SER A 145 5.06 -9.98 -19.33
N SER A 146 5.24 -9.44 -18.13
CA SER A 146 6.42 -9.74 -17.30
C SER A 146 6.41 -11.18 -16.79
N GLU A 147 5.27 -11.67 -16.31
CA GLU A 147 5.14 -13.02 -15.74
C GLU A 147 5.25 -14.11 -16.81
N ALA A 148 4.62 -13.91 -17.98
CA ALA A 148 4.68 -14.86 -19.09
C ALA A 148 5.99 -14.78 -19.89
N GLY A 149 6.82 -13.76 -19.69
CA GLY A 149 8.00 -13.50 -20.52
C GLY A 149 7.67 -13.19 -21.98
N ILE A 150 6.54 -12.50 -22.22
CA ILE A 150 6.05 -12.14 -23.57
C ILE A 150 6.22 -10.63 -23.74
N LYS A 151 6.66 -10.22 -24.94
CA LYS A 151 6.80 -8.79 -25.24
C LYS A 151 5.44 -8.09 -25.16
N SER A 152 5.37 -6.95 -24.48
CA SER A 152 4.13 -6.17 -24.32
C SER A 152 3.51 -5.76 -25.67
N GLU A 153 4.31 -5.63 -26.72
CA GLU A 153 3.84 -5.35 -28.07
C GLU A 153 2.94 -6.46 -28.61
N LYS A 154 3.34 -7.73 -28.44
CA LYS A 154 2.56 -8.90 -28.85
C LYS A 154 1.21 -8.99 -28.10
N LEU A 155 1.20 -8.66 -26.80
CA LEU A 155 -0.06 -8.61 -26.05
C LEU A 155 -0.99 -7.51 -26.56
N ARG A 156 -0.44 -6.38 -27.03
CA ARG A 156 -1.22 -5.27 -27.57
C ARG A 156 -1.78 -5.56 -28.95
N THR A 157 -1.03 -6.29 -29.80
CA THR A 157 -1.46 -6.66 -31.17
C THR A 157 -2.28 -7.95 -31.22
N GLY A 158 -2.19 -8.79 -30.16
CA GLY A 158 -2.82 -10.10 -30.13
C GLY A 158 -2.08 -11.16 -30.95
N GLU A 159 -0.89 -10.87 -31.46
CA GLU A 159 -0.08 -11.77 -32.26
C GLU A 159 0.73 -12.74 -31.41
N LEU A 160 0.05 -13.73 -30.83
CA LEU A 160 0.64 -14.73 -29.95
C LEU A 160 0.64 -16.09 -30.64
N ASP A 161 1.73 -16.85 -30.50
CA ASP A 161 1.79 -18.26 -30.87
C ASP A 161 1.18 -19.17 -29.79
N GLU A 162 1.06 -20.48 -30.08
CA GLU A 162 0.45 -21.44 -29.15
C GLU A 162 1.22 -21.57 -27.83
N ASP A 163 2.54 -21.51 -27.87
CA ASP A 163 3.38 -21.57 -26.68
C ASP A 163 3.22 -20.29 -25.82
N GLU A 164 3.12 -19.14 -26.48
CA GLU A 164 2.88 -17.87 -25.81
C GLU A 164 1.49 -17.81 -25.16
N TRP A 165 0.46 -18.35 -25.83
CA TRP A 165 -0.88 -18.49 -25.23
C TRP A 165 -0.87 -19.38 -24.01
N THR A 166 -0.12 -20.49 -24.04
CA THR A 166 0.02 -21.40 -22.90
C THR A 166 0.71 -20.72 -21.73
N ARG A 167 1.81 -19.99 -21.98
CA ARG A 167 2.51 -19.23 -20.92
C ARG A 167 1.66 -18.10 -20.37
N LEU A 168 0.90 -17.43 -21.23
CA LEU A 168 -0.01 -16.38 -20.81
C LEU A 168 -1.12 -16.91 -19.88
N ALA A 169 -1.68 -18.07 -20.20
CA ALA A 169 -2.68 -18.73 -19.36
C ALA A 169 -2.10 -19.11 -17.98
N GLN A 170 -0.88 -19.65 -17.95
CA GLN A 170 -0.18 -19.97 -16.69
C GLN A 170 0.10 -18.72 -15.85
N ALA A 171 0.56 -17.64 -16.49
CA ALA A 171 0.79 -16.37 -15.83
C ALA A 171 -0.52 -15.78 -15.27
N GLY A 172 -1.60 -15.87 -16.04
CA GLY A 172 -2.94 -15.46 -15.60
C GLY A 172 -3.44 -16.25 -14.39
N ASP A 173 -3.24 -17.57 -14.37
CA ASP A 173 -3.58 -18.41 -13.22
C ASP A 173 -2.76 -18.03 -11.97
N ALA A 174 -1.47 -17.81 -12.12
CA ALA A 174 -0.60 -17.40 -11.01
C ALA A 174 -1.01 -16.03 -10.42
N LEU A 175 -1.24 -15.04 -11.29
CA LEU A 175 -1.62 -13.69 -10.85
C LEU A 175 -3.04 -13.62 -10.31
N SER A 176 -3.98 -14.43 -10.81
CA SER A 176 -5.37 -14.43 -10.34
C SER A 176 -5.55 -14.97 -8.92
N LYS A 177 -4.58 -15.73 -8.44
CA LYS A 177 -4.54 -16.26 -7.06
C LYS A 177 -3.92 -15.29 -6.06
N ALA A 178 -3.31 -14.20 -6.54
CA ALA A 178 -2.66 -13.20 -5.72
C ALA A 178 -3.63 -12.07 -5.34
N ASP A 179 -3.57 -11.62 -4.10
CA ASP A 179 -4.40 -10.53 -3.58
C ASP A 179 -3.85 -9.17 -4.00
N ILE A 180 -4.06 -8.80 -5.26
CA ILE A 180 -3.63 -7.52 -5.83
C ILE A 180 -4.86 -6.70 -6.22
N TYR A 181 -4.96 -5.49 -5.68
CA TYR A 181 -6.06 -4.56 -5.95
C TYR A 181 -5.53 -3.31 -6.64
N PHE A 182 -6.21 -2.88 -7.71
CA PHE A 182 -5.90 -1.67 -8.45
C PHE A 182 -6.99 -0.62 -8.27
N ASP A 183 -6.58 0.61 -8.00
CA ASP A 183 -7.44 1.79 -8.03
C ASP A 183 -6.88 2.82 -9.00
N GLU A 184 -7.72 3.33 -9.91
CA GLU A 184 -7.40 4.35 -10.91
C GLU A 184 -8.18 5.65 -10.68
N THR A 185 -8.80 5.81 -9.52
CA THR A 185 -9.59 6.99 -9.17
C THR A 185 -8.67 8.20 -9.02
N SER A 186 -8.86 9.21 -9.88
CA SER A 186 -8.02 10.42 -9.90
C SER A 186 -8.27 11.38 -8.74
N SER A 187 -9.34 11.18 -7.96
CA SER A 187 -9.70 11.98 -6.80
C SER A 187 -9.94 11.09 -5.60
N ILE A 188 -8.86 10.71 -4.94
CA ILE A 188 -8.93 10.13 -3.59
C ILE A 188 -8.85 11.33 -2.63
N THR A 189 -10.00 11.84 -2.23
CA THR A 189 -10.18 12.80 -1.14
C THR A 189 -10.85 12.11 0.01
#